data_d3a01d22c1b07c806477ddacf0adbe04
#
_entry.id   d3a01d22c1b07c806477ddacf0adbe04
#
_cell.length_a   1.000
_cell.length_b   1.000
_cell.length_c   1.000
_cell.angle_alpha   90.00
_cell.angle_beta   90.00
_cell.angle_gamma   90.00
#
_symmetry.space_group_name_H-M   'P 1'
#
loop_
_entity.id
_entity.type
_entity.pdbx_description
1 polymer ?
#
loop_
_entity_poly.entity_id
_entity_poly.type
_entity_poly.pdbx_seq_one_letter_code
_entity_poly.pdbx_strand_id
1 'polypeptide(L)' 'MAECNHYKIIRFRRNPETEEVTRRVVKKGLTESEAMAHCQREDTHGENWFDGFTN' A
#
# COMPACT_ATOMS: atom_id res chain seq x y z
N MET A 1 26.54 0.13 4.12
CA MET A 1 25.24 0.56 4.65
C MET A 1 24.12 -0.30 4.13
N ALA A 2 23.39 -0.89 5.00
CA ALA A 2 22.30 -1.76 4.60
C ALA A 2 21.11 -0.95 4.14
N GLU A 3 20.41 -1.46 3.17
CA GLU A 3 19.19 -0.83 2.72
C GLU A 3 18.10 -1.02 3.76
N CYS A 4 17.20 -0.07 3.82
CA CYS A 4 16.06 -0.17 4.71
C CYS A 4 14.98 -1.02 4.04
N ASN A 5 14.87 -2.25 4.48
CA ASN A 5 13.81 -3.13 3.99
C ASN A 5 12.63 -3.09 4.95
N HIS A 6 12.30 -1.89 5.38
CA HIS A 6 11.24 -1.70 6.38
C HIS A 6 9.95 -1.21 5.78
N TYR A 7 9.92 -0.99 4.50
CA TYR A 7 8.72 -0.48 3.85
C TYR A 7 7.71 -1.59 3.64
N LYS A 8 6.46 -1.23 3.77
CA LYS A 8 5.38 -2.17 3.59
C LYS A 8 4.28 -1.51 2.79
N ILE A 9 3.50 -2.34 2.12
CA ILE A 9 2.37 -1.88 1.32
C ILE A 9 1.12 -2.12 2.12
N ILE A 10 0.33 -1.08 2.27
CA ILE A 10 -0.93 -1.16 2.98
C ILE A 10 -2.04 -0.89 1.99
N ARG A 11 -3.01 -1.77 1.94
CA ARG A 11 -4.17 -1.59 1.10
C ARG A 11 -5.27 -0.95 1.91
N PHE A 12 -5.72 0.19 1.46
CA PHE A 12 -6.82 0.91 2.08
C PHE A 12 -8.08 0.64 1.28
N ARG A 13 -9.12 0.21 1.96
CA ARG A 13 -10.40 -0.06 1.32
C ARG A 13 -11.46 0.75 2.03
N ARG A 14 -12.33 1.35 1.25
CA ARG A 14 -13.45 2.12 1.78
C ARG A 14 -14.74 1.42 1.42
N ASN A 15 -15.60 1.27 2.41
CA ASN A 15 -16.92 0.71 2.18
C ASN A 15 -17.87 1.88 1.88
N PRO A 16 -18.38 1.97 0.65
CA PRO A 16 -19.25 3.11 0.29
C PRO A 16 -20.57 3.13 1.03
N GLU A 17 -21.00 2.01 1.55
CA GLU A 17 -22.27 1.95 2.27
C GLU A 17 -22.15 2.47 3.69
N THR A 18 -21.04 2.19 4.36
CA THR A 18 -20.85 2.57 5.75
C THR A 18 -19.79 3.65 5.91
N GLU A 19 -19.07 3.95 4.84
CA GLU A 19 -17.95 4.88 4.83
C GLU A 19 -16.81 4.46 5.75
N GLU A 20 -16.78 3.20 6.12
CA GLU A 20 -15.68 2.68 6.92
C GLU A 20 -14.45 2.50 6.04
N VAL A 21 -13.30 2.85 6.60
CA VAL A 21 -12.03 2.65 5.94
C VAL A 21 -11.28 1.56 6.69
N THR A 22 -10.91 0.51 5.98
CA THR A 22 -10.09 -0.56 6.54
C THR A 22 -8.75 -0.55 5.87
N ARG A 23 -7.75 -1.02 6.57
CA ARG A 23 -6.40 -1.10 6.04
C ARG A 23 -5.82 -2.46 6.36
N ARG A 24 -4.99 -2.93 5.45
CA ARG A 24 -4.42 -4.26 5.58
C ARG A 24 -3.04 -4.27 4.97
N VAL A 25 -2.09 -4.85 5.67
CA VAL A 25 -0.75 -5.01 5.13
C VAL A 25 -0.78 -6.17 4.13
N VAL A 26 -0.47 -5.86 2.87
CA VAL A 26 -0.50 -6.88 1.82
C VAL A 26 0.90 -7.29 1.40
N LYS A 27 1.91 -6.50 1.76
CA LYS A 27 3.28 -6.81 1.42
C LYS A 27 4.20 -6.08 2.39
N LYS A 28 5.32 -6.68 2.71
CA LYS A 28 6.28 -6.07 3.62
C LYS A 28 7.68 -6.50 3.26
N GLY A 29 8.67 -5.90 3.93
CA GLY A 29 10.05 -6.23 3.66
C GLY A 29 10.55 -5.66 2.36
N LEU A 30 10.07 -4.49 1.98
CA LEU A 30 10.42 -3.84 0.73
C LEU A 30 11.35 -2.68 0.96
N THR A 31 12.13 -2.37 -0.07
CA THR A 31 12.89 -1.13 -0.07
C THR A 31 11.96 0.00 -0.52
N GLU A 32 12.41 1.23 -0.30
CA GLU A 32 11.63 2.39 -0.72
C GLU A 32 11.34 2.34 -2.23
N SER A 33 12.36 2.00 -3.01
CA SER A 33 12.19 1.93 -4.46
C SER A 33 11.13 0.90 -4.86
N GLU A 34 11.16 -0.24 -4.20
CA GLU A 34 10.20 -1.29 -4.50
C GLU A 34 8.79 -0.86 -4.11
N ALA A 35 8.67 -0.22 -2.96
CA ALA A 35 7.36 0.23 -2.50
C ALA A 35 6.80 1.31 -3.42
N MET A 36 7.64 2.25 -3.83
CA MET A 36 7.21 3.29 -4.76
C MET A 36 6.79 2.72 -6.10
N ALA A 37 7.58 1.78 -6.61
CA ALA A 37 7.25 1.16 -7.90
C ALA A 37 5.92 0.45 -7.83
N HIS A 38 5.65 -0.23 -6.72
CA HIS A 38 4.38 -0.91 -6.54
C HIS A 38 3.22 0.08 -6.55
N CYS A 39 3.35 1.16 -5.81
CA CYS A 39 2.26 2.12 -5.67
C CYS A 39 2.05 2.98 -6.91
N GLN A 40 3.01 3.00 -7.82
CA GLN A 40 2.88 3.77 -9.06
C GLN A 40 2.23 2.96 -10.18
N ARG A 41 1.96 1.69 -9.93
CA ARG A 41 1.34 0.85 -10.95
C ARG A 41 -0.14 1.21 -11.05
N GLU A 42 -0.67 1.06 -12.26
CA GLU A 42 -2.05 1.41 -12.51
C GLU A 42 -3.03 0.47 -11.81
N ASP A 43 -2.58 -0.74 -11.51
CA ASP A 43 -3.46 -1.74 -10.93
C ASP A 43 -3.39 -1.79 -9.40
N THR A 44 -2.86 -0.74 -8.78
CA THR A 44 -2.77 -0.71 -7.32
C THR A 44 -3.83 0.20 -6.69
N HIS A 45 -4.82 0.56 -7.44
CA HIS A 45 -5.94 1.31 -6.90
C HIS A 45 -7.17 1.01 -7.72
N GLY A 46 -8.30 1.17 -7.09
CA GLY A 46 -9.58 0.95 -7.72
C GLY A 46 -10.57 1.99 -7.25
N GLU A 47 -11.85 1.69 -7.46
CA GLU A 47 -12.91 2.64 -7.17
C GLU A 47 -12.99 2.98 -5.69
N ASN A 48 -12.83 1.98 -4.84
CA ASN A 48 -12.96 2.15 -3.40
C ASN A 48 -11.76 1.59 -2.64
N TRP A 49 -10.60 1.54 -3.28
CA TRP A 49 -9.40 1.04 -2.62
C TRP A 49 -8.15 1.59 -3.31
N PHE A 50 -7.10 1.64 -2.55
CA PHE A 50 -5.81 2.02 -3.11
C PHE A 50 -4.71 1.48 -2.20
N ASP A 51 -3.52 1.33 -2.78
CA ASP A 51 -2.37 0.86 -2.03
C ASP A 51 -1.46 2.04 -1.72
N GLY A 52 -1.04 2.11 -0.46
CA GLY A 52 -0.07 3.08 -0.03
C GLY A 52 1.13 2.36 0.57
N PHE A 53 2.20 3.08 0.82
CA PHE A 53 3.36 2.48 1.46
C PHE A 53 3.81 3.33 2.63
N THR A 54 4.43 2.66 3.58
CA THR A 54 4.95 3.31 4.78
C THR A 54 6.07 2.45 5.35
N ASN A 55 6.88 3.05 6.16
CA ASN A 55 7.94 2.29 6.84
C ASN A 55 7.63 2.09 8.32
#